data_050763856eb8b58d4b245101c99f85e8
#
_entry.id   050763856eb8b58d4b245101c99f85e8
#
_cell.length_a   1.000
_cell.length_b   1.000
_cell.length_c   1.000
_cell.angle_alpha   90.00
_cell.angle_beta   90.00
_cell.angle_gamma   90.00
#
_symmetry.space_group_name_H-M   'P 1'
#
loop_
_entity.id
_entity.type
_entity.pdbx_description
1 polymer ?
#
loop_
_entity_poly.entity_id
_entity_poly.type
_entity_poly.pdbx_seq_one_letter_code
_entity_poly.pdbx_strand_id
1 'polypeptide(L)'
;MTRQLLSQMVENNEGHIINIGSTAGIYAYAGAAVYAATKSAVKVLSDGIRIDTIDKNIKVTTLQPGIVETDFSQVRFHGDKERAATIYQGIDALQANDIASCTLFVANQPAHVQISDITIMATKQATSFT
;
A
#
# COMPACT_ATOMS: atom_id res chain seq x y z
N MET A 1 13.66 -1.57 8.95
CA MET A 1 12.69 -0.87 9.84
C MET A 1 11.80 -1.87 10.56
N THR A 2 10.91 -2.63 9.90
CA THR A 2 9.98 -3.58 10.56
C THR A 2 10.68 -4.50 11.56
N ARG A 3 11.77 -5.19 11.17
CA ARG A 3 12.51 -6.09 12.05
C ARG A 3 12.97 -5.45 13.37
N GLN A 4 13.35 -4.19 13.36
CA GLN A 4 13.83 -3.48 14.56
C GLN A 4 12.69 -3.07 15.50
N LEU A 5 11.52 -2.75 14.95
CA LEU A 5 10.36 -2.33 15.72
C LEU A 5 9.50 -3.51 16.20
N LEU A 6 9.49 -4.60 15.42
CA LEU A 6 8.64 -5.76 15.70
C LEU A 6 8.98 -6.40 17.05
N SER A 7 10.26 -6.51 17.42
CA SER A 7 10.67 -7.06 18.72
C SER A 7 10.05 -6.29 19.87
N GLN A 8 10.09 -4.95 19.81
CA GLN A 8 9.50 -4.10 20.83
C GLN A 8 7.96 -4.23 20.86
N MET A 9 7.32 -4.34 19.70
CA MET A 9 5.87 -4.57 19.62
C MET A 9 5.47 -5.92 20.24
N VAL A 10 6.28 -6.97 20.00
CA VAL A 10 6.07 -8.31 20.59
C VAL A 10 6.24 -8.27 22.11
N GLU A 11 7.27 -7.60 22.62
CA GLU A 11 7.52 -7.45 24.06
C GLU A 11 6.39 -6.68 24.75
N ASN A 12 5.92 -5.60 24.13
CA ASN A 12 4.82 -4.78 24.65
C ASN A 12 3.44 -5.43 24.42
N ASN A 13 3.37 -6.51 23.62
CA ASN A 13 2.13 -7.14 23.18
C ASN A 13 1.13 -6.13 22.56
N GLU A 14 1.64 -5.14 21.84
CA GLU A 14 0.86 -4.08 21.21
C GLU A 14 1.61 -3.52 20.01
N GLY A 15 0.92 -3.35 18.87
CA GLY A 15 1.48 -2.72 17.70
C GLY A 15 0.54 -2.69 16.51
N HIS A 16 0.85 -1.79 15.57
CA HIS A 16 0.19 -1.78 14.27
C HIS A 16 1.20 -1.42 13.18
N ILE A 17 1.39 -2.32 12.24
CA ILE A 17 2.22 -2.12 11.06
C ILE A 17 1.29 -1.84 9.87
N ILE A 18 1.43 -0.69 9.25
CA ILE A 18 0.68 -0.32 8.05
C ILE A 18 1.68 -0.16 6.90
N ASN A 19 1.67 -1.11 5.98
CA ASN A 19 2.53 -1.11 4.81
C ASN A 19 1.81 -0.54 3.58
N ILE A 20 2.51 0.29 2.83
CA ILE A 20 2.00 0.83 1.57
C ILE A 20 2.45 -0.06 0.41
N GLY A 21 1.52 -0.89 -0.04
CA GLY A 21 1.63 -1.72 -1.23
C GLY A 21 1.35 -0.95 -2.52
N SER A 22 0.63 -1.58 -3.43
CA SER A 22 0.08 -1.02 -4.66
C SER A 22 -0.85 -2.03 -5.32
N THR A 23 -1.82 -1.58 -6.11
CA THR A 23 -2.57 -2.45 -7.03
C THR A 23 -1.64 -3.18 -8.01
N ALA A 24 -0.46 -2.62 -8.30
CA ALA A 24 0.58 -3.28 -9.09
C ALA A 24 1.12 -4.58 -8.44
N GLY A 25 1.00 -4.71 -7.13
CA GLY A 25 1.31 -5.96 -6.42
C GLY A 25 0.26 -7.05 -6.59
N ILE A 26 -0.93 -6.71 -7.11
CA ILE A 26 -2.04 -7.62 -7.42
C ILE A 26 -2.10 -7.88 -8.93
N TYR A 27 -2.02 -6.81 -9.72
CA TYR A 27 -2.16 -6.81 -11.17
C TYR A 27 -0.91 -6.22 -11.80
N ALA A 28 -0.03 -7.07 -12.33
CA ALA A 28 1.13 -6.59 -13.08
C ALA A 28 0.70 -5.95 -14.41
N TYR A 29 1.51 -5.01 -14.90
CA TYR A 29 1.30 -4.37 -16.19
C TYR A 29 2.62 -4.21 -16.96
N ALA A 30 2.54 -3.94 -18.26
CA ALA A 30 3.70 -3.87 -19.13
C ALA A 30 4.76 -2.85 -18.63
N GLY A 31 6.00 -3.26 -18.57
CA GLY A 31 7.12 -2.43 -18.10
C GLY A 31 7.24 -2.29 -16.57
N ALA A 32 6.37 -2.95 -15.79
CA ALA A 32 6.37 -2.84 -14.33
C ALA A 32 6.78 -4.13 -13.61
N ALA A 33 7.34 -5.12 -14.28
CA ALA A 33 7.59 -6.44 -13.68
C ALA A 33 8.35 -6.38 -12.36
N VAL A 34 9.46 -5.64 -12.30
CA VAL A 34 10.28 -5.49 -11.07
C VAL A 34 9.51 -4.74 -9.99
N TYR A 35 8.86 -3.63 -10.34
CA TYR A 35 8.05 -2.85 -9.40
C TYR A 35 6.89 -3.70 -8.85
N ALA A 36 6.16 -4.39 -9.72
CA ALA A 36 5.07 -5.27 -9.33
C ALA A 36 5.56 -6.38 -8.38
N ALA A 37 6.69 -7.02 -8.69
CA ALA A 37 7.29 -8.03 -7.82
C ALA A 37 7.63 -7.47 -6.42
N THR A 38 8.21 -6.25 -6.34
CA THR A 38 8.49 -5.63 -5.03
C THR A 38 7.24 -5.33 -4.24
N LYS A 39 6.15 -4.90 -4.90
CA LYS A 39 4.88 -4.59 -4.25
C LYS A 39 4.10 -5.86 -3.85
N SER A 40 4.20 -6.94 -4.62
CA SER A 40 3.73 -8.27 -4.22
C SER A 40 4.50 -8.79 -2.99
N ALA A 41 5.81 -8.58 -2.96
CA ALA A 41 6.63 -8.95 -1.81
C ALA A 41 6.20 -8.23 -0.53
N VAL A 42 5.83 -6.95 -0.60
CA VAL A 42 5.30 -6.19 0.55
C VAL A 42 4.03 -6.84 1.09
N LYS A 43 3.12 -7.26 0.21
CA LYS A 43 1.89 -7.94 0.63
C LYS A 43 2.20 -9.27 1.33
N VAL A 44 2.99 -10.13 0.69
CA VAL A 44 3.34 -11.45 1.24
C VAL A 44 4.12 -11.32 2.56
N LEU A 45 5.01 -10.33 2.66
CA LEU A 45 5.72 -10.02 3.91
C LEU A 45 4.73 -9.63 5.03
N SER A 46 3.73 -8.81 4.71
CA SER A 46 2.71 -8.41 5.68
C SER A 46 1.89 -9.61 6.16
N ASP A 47 1.52 -10.51 5.24
CA ASP A 47 0.83 -11.75 5.57
C ASP A 47 1.69 -12.64 6.50
N GLY A 48 2.97 -12.79 6.18
CA GLY A 48 3.92 -13.55 7.01
C GLY A 48 4.05 -12.99 8.42
N ILE A 49 4.25 -11.67 8.56
CA ILE A 49 4.33 -11.02 9.88
C ILE A 49 3.05 -11.26 10.68
N ARG A 50 1.88 -11.18 10.03
CA ARG A 50 0.59 -11.42 10.68
C ARG A 50 0.47 -12.85 11.21
N ILE A 51 0.94 -13.82 10.42
CA ILE A 51 0.98 -15.24 10.82
C ILE A 51 1.95 -15.45 12.00
N ASP A 52 3.15 -14.88 11.90
CA ASP A 52 4.19 -15.03 12.91
C ASP A 52 3.86 -14.36 14.26
N THR A 53 2.89 -13.42 14.25
CA THR A 53 2.47 -12.68 15.45
C THR A 53 1.03 -12.95 15.85
N ILE A 54 0.46 -14.09 15.43
CA ILE A 54 -0.97 -14.41 15.63
C ILE A 54 -1.38 -14.49 17.12
N ASP A 55 -0.45 -14.82 17.98
CA ASP A 55 -0.63 -14.90 19.43
C ASP A 55 -0.45 -13.56 20.16
N LYS A 56 -0.21 -12.48 19.43
CA LYS A 56 0.06 -11.12 19.93
C LYS A 56 -1.03 -10.13 19.49
N ASN A 57 -1.16 -9.05 20.26
CA ASN A 57 -2.04 -7.93 19.90
C ASN A 57 -1.36 -7.00 18.87
N ILE A 58 -0.85 -7.58 17.78
CA ILE A 58 -0.18 -6.83 16.72
C ILE A 58 -1.02 -6.90 15.46
N LYS A 59 -1.41 -5.74 14.95
CA LYS A 59 -2.14 -5.59 13.69
C LYS A 59 -1.16 -5.36 12.54
N VAL A 60 -1.45 -5.95 11.38
CA VAL A 60 -0.66 -5.73 10.17
C VAL A 60 -1.59 -5.50 8.99
N THR A 61 -1.50 -4.34 8.40
CA THR A 61 -2.34 -3.91 7.27
C THR A 61 -1.51 -3.61 6.05
N THR A 62 -2.00 -3.98 4.88
CA THR A 62 -1.45 -3.54 3.59
C THR A 62 -2.46 -2.63 2.91
N LEU A 63 -2.10 -1.37 2.69
CA LEU A 63 -2.84 -0.48 1.80
C LEU A 63 -2.32 -0.66 0.38
N GLN A 64 -3.21 -0.86 -0.57
CA GLN A 64 -2.88 -1.11 -1.98
C GLN A 64 -3.49 -0.02 -2.86
N PRO A 65 -2.84 1.18 -2.92
CA PRO A 65 -3.32 2.26 -3.75
C PRO A 65 -3.22 1.93 -5.24
N GLY A 66 -4.19 2.43 -6.00
CA GLY A 66 -4.14 2.53 -7.44
C GLY A 66 -3.35 3.76 -7.92
N ILE A 67 -3.89 4.48 -8.88
CA ILE A 67 -3.28 5.69 -9.43
C ILE A 67 -3.53 6.86 -8.47
N VAL A 68 -2.45 7.31 -7.82
CA VAL A 68 -2.43 8.48 -6.94
C VAL A 68 -1.60 9.57 -7.58
N GLU A 69 -2.14 10.78 -7.69
CA GLU A 69 -1.42 11.92 -8.22
C GLU A 69 -0.39 12.42 -7.20
N THR A 70 0.87 12.18 -7.49
CA THR A 70 2.03 12.54 -6.65
C THR A 70 3.26 12.70 -7.54
N ASP A 71 4.37 13.11 -6.96
CA ASP A 71 5.66 13.20 -7.67
C ASP A 71 6.22 11.82 -8.11
N PHE A 72 5.59 10.72 -7.70
CA PHE A 72 6.02 9.37 -8.06
C PHE A 72 6.14 9.17 -9.58
N SER A 73 5.17 9.66 -10.36
CA SER A 73 5.20 9.53 -11.82
C SER A 73 6.37 10.32 -12.44
N GLN A 74 6.69 11.50 -11.91
CA GLN A 74 7.83 12.29 -12.38
C GLN A 74 9.16 11.57 -12.06
N VAL A 75 9.30 11.04 -10.84
CA VAL A 75 10.49 10.26 -10.44
C VAL A 75 10.62 9.00 -11.31
N ARG A 76 9.53 8.29 -11.55
CA ARG A 76 9.49 7.08 -12.38
C ARG A 76 9.95 7.34 -13.81
N PHE A 77 9.59 8.47 -14.38
CA PHE A 77 9.93 8.83 -15.75
C PHE A 77 11.15 9.79 -15.84
N HIS A 78 12.01 9.79 -14.82
CA HIS A 78 13.26 10.55 -14.79
C HIS A 78 13.09 12.06 -15.07
N GLY A 79 11.97 12.63 -14.60
CA GLY A 79 11.66 14.06 -14.78
C GLY A 79 10.90 14.40 -16.07
N ASP A 80 10.54 13.43 -16.89
CA ASP A 80 9.67 13.63 -18.07
C ASP A 80 8.24 13.94 -17.61
N LYS A 81 7.94 15.24 -17.50
CA LYS A 81 6.66 15.74 -17.02
C LYS A 81 5.50 15.45 -17.98
N GLU A 82 5.76 15.49 -19.28
CA GLU A 82 4.73 15.23 -20.29
C GLU A 82 4.28 13.77 -20.19
N ARG A 83 5.22 12.85 -20.15
CA ARG A 83 4.94 11.42 -19.97
C ARG A 83 4.30 11.14 -18.62
N ALA A 84 4.74 11.80 -17.55
CA ALA A 84 4.12 11.66 -16.23
C ALA A 84 2.66 12.10 -16.24
N ALA A 85 2.32 13.18 -16.93
CA ALA A 85 0.96 13.70 -17.05
C ALA A 85 0.02 12.74 -17.82
N THR A 86 0.54 11.96 -18.78
CA THR A 86 -0.29 11.02 -19.55
C THR A 86 -0.92 9.94 -18.67
N ILE A 87 -0.31 9.61 -17.53
CA ILE A 87 -0.82 8.60 -16.58
C ILE A 87 -2.19 8.98 -16.00
N TYR A 88 -2.45 10.28 -15.87
CA TYR A 88 -3.66 10.81 -15.25
C TYR A 88 -4.76 11.19 -16.25
N GLN A 89 -4.49 11.08 -17.55
CA GLN A 89 -5.45 11.46 -18.59
C GLN A 89 -6.71 10.60 -18.54
N GLY A 90 -7.86 11.25 -18.42
CA GLY A 90 -9.16 10.58 -18.38
C GLY A 90 -9.53 9.91 -17.05
N ILE A 91 -8.67 10.02 -16.06
CA ILE A 91 -8.90 9.48 -14.72
C ILE A 91 -8.86 10.63 -13.72
N ASP A 92 -9.88 10.72 -12.87
CA ASP A 92 -9.86 11.54 -11.68
C ASP A 92 -9.05 10.77 -10.62
N ALA A 93 -7.73 10.99 -10.63
CA ALA A 93 -6.78 10.21 -9.85
C ALA A 93 -6.96 10.45 -8.35
N LEU A 94 -6.68 9.44 -7.56
CA LEU A 94 -6.63 9.58 -6.10
C LEU A 94 -5.60 10.65 -5.72
N GLN A 95 -5.87 11.32 -4.62
CA GLN A 95 -4.96 12.27 -4.00
C GLN A 95 -4.29 11.65 -2.75
N ALA A 96 -3.16 12.18 -2.34
CA ALA A 96 -2.46 11.72 -1.13
C ALA A 96 -3.37 11.72 0.11
N ASN A 97 -4.30 12.69 0.20
CA ASN A 97 -5.27 12.78 1.29
C ASN A 97 -6.27 11.61 1.32
N ASP A 98 -6.60 11.00 0.19
CA ASP A 98 -7.49 9.84 0.16
C ASP A 98 -6.81 8.65 0.82
N ILE A 99 -5.52 8.46 0.56
CA ILE A 99 -4.72 7.41 1.18
C ILE A 99 -4.49 7.69 2.66
N ALA A 100 -4.24 8.94 3.03
CA ALA A 100 -4.09 9.35 4.43
C ALA A 100 -5.39 9.11 5.23
N SER A 101 -6.55 9.44 4.67
CA SER A 101 -7.86 9.19 5.29
C SER A 101 -8.10 7.70 5.51
N CYS A 102 -7.75 6.86 4.54
CA CYS A 102 -7.82 5.40 4.65
C CYS A 102 -6.87 4.86 5.72
N THR A 103 -5.65 5.41 5.78
CA THR A 103 -4.65 5.06 6.81
C THR A 103 -5.18 5.37 8.21
N LEU A 104 -5.77 6.55 8.38
CA LEU A 104 -6.35 6.97 9.66
C LEU A 104 -7.54 6.08 10.05
N PHE A 105 -8.42 5.73 9.09
CA PHE A 105 -9.51 4.80 9.32
C PHE A 105 -9.00 3.45 9.84
N VAL A 106 -7.98 2.90 9.20
CA VAL A 106 -7.36 1.62 9.62
C VAL A 106 -6.72 1.73 11.01
N ALA A 107 -5.98 2.81 11.27
CA ALA A 107 -5.29 3.01 12.53
C ALA A 107 -6.26 3.10 13.72
N ASN A 108 -7.43 3.72 13.51
CA ASN A 108 -8.45 3.93 14.53
C ASN A 108 -9.35 2.71 14.81
N GLN A 109 -9.12 1.57 14.16
CA GLN A 109 -9.92 0.39 14.45
C GLN A 109 -9.63 -0.16 15.85
N PRO A 110 -10.67 -0.69 16.56
CA PRO A 110 -10.50 -1.31 17.85
C PRO A 110 -9.43 -2.41 17.86
N ALA A 111 -8.88 -2.71 19.03
CA ALA A 111 -7.77 -3.66 19.16
C ALA A 111 -8.07 -5.05 18.59
N HIS A 112 -9.32 -5.53 18.72
CA HIS A 112 -9.75 -6.83 18.21
C HIS A 112 -10.08 -6.85 16.71
N VAL A 113 -10.06 -5.68 16.04
CA VAL A 113 -10.37 -5.56 14.61
C VAL A 113 -9.08 -5.44 13.83
N GLN A 114 -8.84 -6.40 12.96
CA GLN A 114 -7.74 -6.35 11.99
C GLN A 114 -8.29 -6.18 10.58
N ILE A 115 -7.87 -5.11 9.93
CA ILE A 115 -8.06 -4.93 8.49
C ILE A 115 -6.76 -5.40 7.83
N SER A 116 -6.79 -6.53 7.16
CA SER A 116 -5.59 -7.12 6.56
C SER A 116 -5.13 -6.38 5.33
N ASP A 117 -6.07 -6.08 4.44
CA ASP A 117 -5.81 -5.45 3.15
C ASP A 117 -6.91 -4.46 2.79
N ILE A 118 -6.53 -3.32 2.21
CA ILE A 118 -7.44 -2.39 1.56
C ILE A 118 -6.89 -2.03 0.19
N THR A 119 -7.68 -2.29 -0.84
CA THR A 119 -7.41 -1.78 -2.19
C THR A 119 -8.22 -0.52 -2.43
N ILE A 120 -7.55 0.56 -2.83
CA ILE A 120 -8.15 1.88 -3.05
C ILE A 120 -7.84 2.29 -4.49
N MET A 121 -8.86 2.48 -5.30
CA MET A 121 -8.70 2.86 -6.72
C MET A 121 -9.58 4.05 -7.05
N ALA A 122 -9.15 4.84 -8.02
CA ALA A 122 -10.03 5.83 -8.64
C ALA A 122 -11.26 5.13 -9.26
N THR A 123 -12.42 5.77 -9.24
CA THR A 123 -13.68 5.17 -9.71
C THR A 123 -13.60 4.65 -11.15
N LYS A 124 -12.78 5.30 -11.99
CA LYS A 124 -12.59 4.92 -13.40
C LYS A 124 -11.36 4.03 -13.62
N GLN A 125 -10.79 3.48 -12.57
CA GLN A 125 -9.66 2.55 -12.64
C GLN A 125 -10.15 1.13 -12.37
N ALA A 126 -9.96 0.20 -13.31
CA ALA A 126 -10.39 -1.20 -13.17
C ALA A 126 -9.26 -2.14 -12.72
N THR A 127 -8.01 -1.81 -13.07
CA THR A 127 -6.80 -2.58 -12.71
C THR A 127 -5.71 -1.64 -12.21
N SER A 128 -4.46 -2.13 -12.09
CA SER A 128 -3.35 -1.27 -11.65
C SER A 128 -3.00 -0.15 -12.62
N PHE A 129 -3.46 -0.18 -13.85
CA PHE A 129 -3.12 0.80 -14.89
C PHE A 129 -4.29 1.29 -15.73
N THR A 130 -5.41 0.61 -15.76
CA THR A 130 -6.62 0.98 -16.52
C THR A 130 -7.84 0.93 -15.64
#